data_2dbd70d88a819803ec2324ee62b95bf4
#
_entry.id   2dbd70d88a819803ec2324ee62b95bf4
#
_cell.length_a   1.000
_cell.length_b   1.000
_cell.length_c   1.000
_cell.angle_alpha   90.00
_cell.angle_beta   90.00
_cell.angle_gamma   90.00
#
_symmetry.space_group_name_H-M   'P 1'
#
loop_
_entity.id
_entity.type
_entity.pdbx_description
1 polymer ?
#
loop_
_entity_poly.entity_id
_entity_poly.type
_entity_poly.pdbx_seq_one_letter_code
_entity_poly.pdbx_strand_id
1 'polypeptide(L)'
;MDKCPIKEMEILFECVQDTENSLFEPIPAKKVRPEWFKKLPLYIDNFNETSETIKKCPAMQDWMNMGYLIRNRHTVLVALHTGDKDKEPVSLALALKDDIPKDKFKRLKELVKVFNKTGSLNDTDRIQEYCKSHRLLVEELDGNYVMGGHPAAQTRGSGFDDKMAFKFKLDFLITTPKGTSTYWLDPFLFNNPFFHAWQGIIDTDTFNQITTNNMCIFYPKADNSFIIPKGTPIVQVVPFVRYPWKHKIEYRTREELLEKMNDPIVDLLEKRGRGKNKIKDHEHFYRKKLASKKEWN
;
A
#
# COMPACT_ATOMS: atom_id res chain seq x y z
N MET A 1 -14.10 -27.06 19.99
CA MET A 1 -13.70 -25.70 19.56
C MET A 1 -14.97 -24.98 19.24
N ASP A 2 -15.43 -24.18 20.17
CA ASP A 2 -16.63 -23.37 19.99
C ASP A 2 -16.36 -22.39 18.84
N LYS A 3 -17.24 -22.39 17.86
CA LYS A 3 -17.21 -21.41 16.78
C LYS A 3 -17.34 -20.04 17.42
N CYS A 4 -16.27 -19.24 17.38
CA CYS A 4 -16.37 -17.84 17.72
C CYS A 4 -17.52 -17.26 16.87
N PRO A 5 -18.58 -16.74 17.48
CA PRO A 5 -19.69 -16.16 16.74
C PRO A 5 -19.23 -14.78 16.23
N ILE A 6 -18.33 -14.78 15.25
CA ILE A 6 -17.99 -13.54 14.55
C ILE A 6 -19.21 -13.22 13.70
N LYS A 7 -20.01 -12.29 14.21
CA LYS A 7 -21.02 -11.61 13.44
C LYS A 7 -20.31 -10.98 12.24
N GLU A 8 -20.82 -11.18 11.05
CA GLU A 8 -20.31 -10.53 9.85
C GLU A 8 -20.21 -9.02 10.11
N MET A 9 -19.04 -8.47 9.86
CA MET A 9 -18.77 -7.04 10.08
C MET A 9 -18.59 -6.39 8.73
N GLU A 10 -19.29 -5.28 8.52
CA GLU A 10 -19.26 -4.53 7.28
C GLU A 10 -18.30 -3.35 7.38
N ILE A 11 -17.49 -3.15 6.35
CA ILE A 11 -16.77 -1.91 6.09
C ILE A 11 -17.47 -1.17 4.98
N LEU A 12 -17.88 0.07 5.22
CA LEU A 12 -18.56 0.90 4.25
C LEU A 12 -17.56 1.86 3.60
N PHE A 13 -17.55 1.90 2.27
CA PHE A 13 -16.87 2.90 1.47
C PHE A 13 -17.92 3.78 0.79
N GLU A 14 -17.97 5.04 1.18
CA GLU A 14 -18.89 6.02 0.60
C GLU A 14 -18.13 6.83 -0.44
N CYS A 15 -18.32 6.50 -1.71
CA CYS A 15 -17.62 7.11 -2.84
C CYS A 15 -18.47 8.22 -3.48
N VAL A 16 -17.80 9.21 -4.07
CA VAL A 16 -18.49 10.21 -4.89
C VAL A 16 -19.10 9.52 -6.10
N GLN A 17 -20.37 9.79 -6.36
CA GLN A 17 -21.08 9.22 -7.51
C GLN A 17 -20.58 9.87 -8.81
N ASP A 18 -19.79 9.14 -9.56
CA ASP A 18 -19.25 9.54 -10.85
C ASP A 18 -19.03 8.29 -11.70
N THR A 19 -19.27 8.42 -13.01
CA THR A 19 -19.16 7.29 -13.97
C THR A 19 -17.77 6.70 -14.07
N GLU A 20 -16.71 7.48 -13.83
CA GLU A 20 -15.33 7.01 -13.80
C GLU A 20 -14.91 6.43 -12.44
N ASN A 21 -15.61 6.78 -11.36
CA ASN A 21 -15.26 6.36 -10.01
C ASN A 21 -15.33 4.85 -9.80
N SER A 22 -16.27 4.16 -10.45
CA SER A 22 -16.41 2.70 -10.32
C SER A 22 -15.14 1.92 -10.68
N LEU A 23 -14.25 2.49 -11.51
CA LEU A 23 -12.97 1.87 -11.87
C LEU A 23 -11.91 1.98 -10.76
N PHE A 24 -12.07 2.93 -9.82
CA PHE A 24 -11.08 3.24 -8.78
C PHE A 24 -11.61 3.06 -7.35
N GLU A 25 -12.78 2.48 -7.22
CA GLU A 25 -13.31 2.05 -5.92
C GLU A 25 -12.28 1.19 -5.18
N PRO A 26 -12.28 1.22 -3.83
CA PRO A 26 -11.51 0.30 -3.03
C PRO A 26 -11.80 -1.14 -3.44
N ILE A 27 -10.77 -1.88 -3.82
CA ILE A 27 -10.92 -3.24 -4.33
C ILE A 27 -10.39 -4.25 -3.30
N PRO A 28 -11.10 -5.35 -3.00
CA PRO A 28 -10.56 -6.40 -2.17
C PRO A 28 -9.18 -6.84 -2.67
N ALA A 29 -8.17 -6.81 -1.78
CA ALA A 29 -6.77 -7.05 -2.14
C ALA A 29 -6.57 -8.42 -2.82
N LYS A 30 -7.38 -9.41 -2.46
CA LYS A 30 -7.38 -10.75 -3.08
C LYS A 30 -7.63 -10.74 -4.60
N LYS A 31 -8.30 -9.71 -5.14
CA LYS A 31 -8.61 -9.61 -6.57
C LYS A 31 -7.45 -9.05 -7.40
N VAL A 32 -6.42 -8.50 -6.76
CA VAL A 32 -5.28 -7.87 -7.43
C VAL A 32 -3.97 -8.53 -7.02
N ARG A 33 -3.10 -8.76 -7.98
CA ARG A 33 -1.77 -9.31 -7.76
C ARG A 33 -0.75 -8.52 -8.57
N PRO A 34 0.44 -8.27 -8.01
CA PRO A 34 1.54 -7.67 -8.78
C PRO A 34 1.88 -8.52 -10.01
N GLU A 35 2.21 -7.89 -11.12
CA GLU A 35 2.50 -8.61 -12.37
C GLU A 35 3.68 -9.58 -12.24
N TRP A 36 4.73 -9.18 -11.49
CA TRP A 36 5.85 -10.08 -11.23
C TRP A 36 5.43 -11.33 -10.47
N PHE A 37 4.50 -11.20 -9.49
CA PHE A 37 3.98 -12.32 -8.73
C PHE A 37 3.14 -13.27 -9.59
N LYS A 38 2.33 -12.73 -10.50
CA LYS A 38 1.58 -13.56 -11.46
C LYS A 38 2.50 -14.42 -12.31
N LYS A 39 3.62 -13.85 -12.76
CA LYS A 39 4.63 -14.50 -13.62
C LYS A 39 5.57 -15.43 -12.87
N LEU A 40 5.69 -15.30 -11.55
CA LEU A 40 6.57 -16.13 -10.75
C LEU A 40 6.15 -17.61 -10.86
N PRO A 41 7.05 -18.56 -11.15
CA PRO A 41 6.74 -19.98 -11.10
C PRO A 41 6.50 -20.45 -9.67
N LEU A 42 5.86 -21.60 -9.48
CA LEU A 42 5.69 -22.22 -8.15
C LEU A 42 7.00 -22.76 -7.60
N TYR A 43 7.88 -23.21 -8.47
CA TYR A 43 9.18 -23.80 -8.17
C TYR A 43 10.25 -23.18 -9.06
N ILE A 44 11.44 -23.04 -8.53
CA ILE A 44 12.64 -22.60 -9.25
C ILE A 44 13.72 -23.65 -9.07
N ASP A 45 14.36 -24.05 -10.15
CA ASP A 45 15.55 -24.88 -10.09
C ASP A 45 16.74 -24.01 -9.71
N ASN A 46 17.37 -24.32 -8.59
CA ASN A 46 18.53 -23.61 -8.07
C ASN A 46 19.68 -24.61 -7.88
N PHE A 47 20.68 -24.54 -8.75
CA PHE A 47 21.91 -25.33 -8.78
C PHE A 47 21.75 -26.87 -8.65
N ASN A 48 21.25 -27.37 -7.54
CA ASN A 48 21.10 -28.82 -7.30
C ASN A 48 19.74 -29.19 -6.70
N GLU A 49 18.88 -28.22 -6.43
CA GLU A 49 17.57 -28.45 -5.79
C GLU A 49 16.47 -27.62 -6.41
N THR A 50 15.29 -28.21 -6.51
CA THR A 50 14.07 -27.48 -6.86
C THR A 50 13.51 -26.83 -5.59
N SER A 51 13.55 -25.52 -5.53
CA SER A 51 13.06 -24.72 -4.38
C SER A 51 11.67 -24.13 -4.62
N GLU A 52 10.87 -24.12 -3.56
CA GLU A 52 9.56 -23.43 -3.58
C GLU A 52 9.74 -21.92 -3.58
N THR A 53 8.91 -21.24 -4.36
CA THR A 53 8.91 -19.77 -4.38
C THR A 53 7.96 -19.22 -3.31
N ILE A 54 8.09 -17.91 -3.06
CA ILE A 54 7.18 -17.14 -2.19
C ILE A 54 5.70 -17.30 -2.59
N LYS A 55 5.43 -17.67 -3.84
CA LYS A 55 4.08 -17.93 -4.35
C LYS A 55 3.39 -19.08 -3.62
N LYS A 56 4.14 -19.98 -3.01
CA LYS A 56 3.64 -21.10 -2.22
C LYS A 56 3.54 -20.81 -0.72
N CYS A 57 4.11 -19.71 -0.25
CA CYS A 57 4.07 -19.35 1.17
C CYS A 57 2.65 -18.92 1.60
N PRO A 58 1.95 -19.68 2.47
CA PRO A 58 0.58 -19.35 2.89
C PRO A 58 0.50 -18.00 3.60
N ALA A 59 1.46 -17.68 4.45
CA ALA A 59 1.49 -16.41 5.18
C ALA A 59 1.56 -15.20 4.23
N MET A 60 2.35 -15.32 3.16
CA MET A 60 2.46 -14.27 2.15
C MET A 60 1.19 -14.13 1.33
N GLN A 61 0.55 -15.25 1.01
CA GLN A 61 -0.74 -15.23 0.30
C GLN A 61 -1.85 -14.63 1.15
N ASP A 62 -1.89 -14.97 2.44
CA ASP A 62 -2.84 -14.40 3.38
C ASP A 62 -2.67 -12.89 3.49
N TRP A 63 -1.42 -12.42 3.61
CA TRP A 63 -1.11 -10.99 3.65
C TRP A 63 -1.56 -10.26 2.38
N MET A 64 -1.33 -10.85 1.22
CA MET A 64 -1.77 -10.30 -0.07
C MET A 64 -3.29 -10.31 -0.26
N ASN A 65 -4.00 -11.13 0.51
CA ASN A 65 -5.46 -11.21 0.44
C ASN A 65 -6.16 -10.25 1.40
N MET A 66 -5.44 -9.75 2.42
CA MET A 66 -6.04 -8.94 3.48
C MET A 66 -6.52 -7.59 3.00
N GLY A 67 -7.74 -7.22 3.43
CA GLY A 67 -8.26 -5.87 3.29
C GLY A 67 -8.46 -5.41 1.85
N TYR A 68 -8.24 -4.14 1.62
CA TYR A 68 -8.59 -3.44 0.39
C TYR A 68 -7.41 -2.65 -0.14
N LEU A 69 -7.24 -2.65 -1.47
CA LEU A 69 -6.29 -1.80 -2.17
C LEU A 69 -6.97 -0.52 -2.64
N ILE A 70 -6.35 0.60 -2.32
CA ILE A 70 -6.71 1.91 -2.83
C ILE A 70 -5.77 2.22 -3.98
N ARG A 71 -6.32 2.65 -5.11
CA ARG A 71 -5.56 2.95 -6.33
C ARG A 71 -5.63 4.43 -6.66
N ASN A 72 -4.54 4.94 -7.22
CA ASN A 72 -4.49 6.28 -7.74
C ASN A 72 -5.47 6.45 -8.91
N ARG A 73 -6.33 7.46 -8.84
CA ARG A 73 -7.39 7.71 -9.81
C ARG A 73 -6.89 8.39 -11.10
N HIS A 74 -5.87 9.22 -10.96
CA HIS A 74 -5.35 10.02 -12.06
C HIS A 74 -3.85 9.76 -12.24
N THR A 75 -3.32 10.02 -13.43
CA THR A 75 -1.89 10.16 -13.60
C THR A 75 -1.43 11.42 -12.89
N VAL A 76 -0.50 11.30 -11.93
CA VAL A 76 -0.02 12.45 -11.14
C VAL A 76 1.46 12.71 -11.41
N LEU A 77 1.74 13.92 -11.86
CA LEU A 77 3.11 14.45 -11.88
C LEU A 77 3.42 15.00 -10.49
N VAL A 78 4.50 14.51 -9.89
CA VAL A 78 5.10 15.08 -8.68
C VAL A 78 6.43 15.70 -9.10
N ALA A 79 6.48 17.03 -9.11
CA ALA A 79 7.72 17.78 -9.27
C ALA A 79 8.26 18.09 -7.87
N LEU A 80 9.49 17.67 -7.61
CA LEU A 80 10.12 17.75 -6.29
C LEU A 80 11.53 18.30 -6.39
N HIS A 81 11.82 19.29 -5.57
CA HIS A 81 13.17 19.76 -5.31
C HIS A 81 13.41 19.72 -3.80
N THR A 82 14.35 18.90 -3.37
CA THR A 82 14.62 18.66 -1.93
C THR A 82 15.34 19.83 -1.25
N GLY A 83 15.75 20.83 -2.01
CA GLY A 83 16.46 22.01 -1.50
C GLY A 83 17.93 21.75 -1.15
N ASP A 84 18.62 22.83 -0.88
CA ASP A 84 19.93 22.82 -0.22
C ASP A 84 19.71 22.93 1.30
N LYS A 85 20.75 22.69 2.09
CA LYS A 85 20.69 22.68 3.57
C LYS A 85 20.00 23.89 4.20
N ASP A 86 19.95 25.01 3.49
CA ASP A 86 19.41 26.30 3.97
C ASP A 86 18.10 26.72 3.27
N LYS A 87 17.53 25.86 2.39
CA LYS A 87 16.29 26.13 1.66
C LYS A 87 15.24 25.09 1.95
N GLU A 88 14.03 25.55 2.19
CA GLU A 88 12.89 24.62 2.31
C GLU A 88 12.65 23.86 1.00
N PRO A 89 12.29 22.58 1.09
CA PRO A 89 11.96 21.81 -0.10
C PRO A 89 10.72 22.39 -0.80
N VAL A 90 10.76 22.41 -2.12
CA VAL A 90 9.67 22.88 -2.96
C VAL A 90 9.07 21.73 -3.73
N SER A 91 7.75 21.64 -3.76
CA SER A 91 7.03 20.60 -4.50
C SER A 91 5.81 21.12 -5.21
N LEU A 92 5.44 20.43 -6.28
CA LEU A 92 4.25 20.63 -7.05
C LEU A 92 3.67 19.27 -7.43
N ALA A 93 2.37 19.06 -7.20
CA ALA A 93 1.67 17.87 -7.64
C ALA A 93 0.50 18.25 -8.55
N LEU A 94 0.44 17.65 -9.74
CA LEU A 94 -0.57 17.94 -10.75
C LEU A 94 -1.22 16.64 -11.25
N ALA A 95 -2.54 16.61 -11.27
CA ALA A 95 -3.29 15.55 -11.94
C ALA A 95 -3.32 15.80 -13.44
N LEU A 96 -2.79 14.88 -14.19
CA LEU A 96 -2.66 14.96 -15.64
C LEU A 96 -3.72 14.11 -16.34
N LYS A 97 -4.17 14.56 -17.51
CA LYS A 97 -4.97 13.75 -18.44
C LYS A 97 -4.15 12.56 -18.94
N ASP A 98 -4.82 11.48 -19.29
CA ASP A 98 -4.15 10.24 -19.74
C ASP A 98 -3.69 10.33 -21.21
N ASP A 99 -4.32 11.17 -22.00
CA ASP A 99 -4.15 11.29 -23.47
C ASP A 99 -3.26 12.48 -23.88
N ILE A 100 -2.28 12.83 -23.06
CA ILE A 100 -1.37 13.94 -23.38
C ILE A 100 -0.56 13.65 -24.64
N PRO A 101 -0.57 14.55 -25.66
CA PRO A 101 0.26 14.42 -26.84
C PRO A 101 1.76 14.32 -26.50
N LYS A 102 2.50 13.47 -27.22
CA LYS A 102 3.91 13.15 -26.91
C LYS A 102 4.82 14.38 -26.91
N ASP A 103 4.61 15.32 -27.82
CA ASP A 103 5.36 16.58 -27.91
C ASP A 103 5.12 17.46 -26.66
N LYS A 104 3.86 17.63 -26.26
CA LYS A 104 3.49 18.38 -25.06
C LYS A 104 4.05 17.72 -23.80
N PHE A 105 3.98 16.39 -23.72
CA PHE A 105 4.55 15.65 -22.61
C PHE A 105 6.09 15.76 -22.55
N LYS A 106 6.76 15.76 -23.70
CA LYS A 106 8.21 16.01 -23.79
C LYS A 106 8.56 17.40 -23.24
N ARG A 107 7.80 18.43 -23.66
CA ARG A 107 8.04 19.80 -23.18
C ARG A 107 7.79 19.94 -21.69
N LEU A 108 6.75 19.31 -21.16
CA LEU A 108 6.49 19.26 -19.72
C LEU A 108 7.67 18.65 -18.94
N LYS A 109 8.23 17.55 -19.41
CA LYS A 109 9.44 16.95 -18.82
C LYS A 109 10.65 17.86 -18.84
N GLU A 110 10.82 18.68 -19.87
CA GLU A 110 11.90 19.67 -19.94
C GLU A 110 11.72 20.76 -18.87
N LEU A 111 10.50 21.27 -18.70
CA LEU A 111 10.21 22.26 -17.63
C LEU A 111 10.48 21.68 -16.25
N VAL A 112 10.06 20.43 -15.99
CA VAL A 112 10.32 19.73 -14.73
C VAL A 112 11.82 19.53 -14.50
N LYS A 113 12.62 19.24 -15.53
CA LYS A 113 14.09 19.15 -15.41
C LYS A 113 14.73 20.48 -15.03
N VAL A 114 14.19 21.60 -15.51
CA VAL A 114 14.68 22.94 -15.09
C VAL A 114 14.35 23.14 -13.61
N PHE A 115 13.11 22.91 -13.22
CA PHE A 115 12.68 23.00 -11.82
C PHE A 115 13.53 22.12 -10.89
N ASN A 116 13.83 20.89 -11.27
CA ASN A 116 14.68 20.00 -10.43
C ASN A 116 16.07 20.56 -10.18
N LYS A 117 16.58 21.42 -11.07
CA LYS A 117 17.90 22.07 -10.92
C LYS A 117 17.82 23.35 -10.08
N THR A 118 16.75 24.12 -10.25
CA THR A 118 16.63 25.47 -9.68
C THR A 118 15.91 25.50 -8.34
N GLY A 119 14.94 24.60 -8.13
CA GLY A 119 14.01 24.66 -6.99
C GLY A 119 13.19 25.95 -6.94
N SER A 120 13.10 26.68 -8.04
CA SER A 120 12.47 28.00 -8.07
C SER A 120 10.94 27.88 -8.08
N LEU A 121 10.27 28.67 -7.25
CA LEU A 121 8.81 28.82 -7.29
C LEU A 121 8.32 29.35 -8.65
N ASN A 122 9.11 30.20 -9.30
CA ASN A 122 8.77 30.67 -10.66
C ASN A 122 8.71 29.53 -11.68
N ASP A 123 9.49 28.47 -11.49
CA ASP A 123 9.44 27.30 -12.37
C ASP A 123 8.22 26.41 -12.07
N THR A 124 7.74 26.38 -10.82
CA THR A 124 6.44 25.73 -10.52
C THR A 124 5.30 26.46 -11.20
N ASP A 125 5.28 27.79 -11.19
CA ASP A 125 4.27 28.59 -11.88
C ASP A 125 4.31 28.36 -13.40
N ARG A 126 5.50 28.30 -14.00
CA ARG A 126 5.68 27.97 -15.42
C ARG A 126 5.16 26.59 -15.79
N ILE A 127 5.39 25.59 -14.93
CA ILE A 127 4.85 24.24 -15.15
C ILE A 127 3.33 24.28 -15.10
N GLN A 128 2.76 24.94 -14.09
CA GLN A 128 1.30 25.04 -13.94
C GLN A 128 0.67 25.78 -15.12
N GLU A 129 1.21 26.93 -15.49
CA GLU A 129 0.73 27.75 -16.62
C GLU A 129 0.80 26.96 -17.94
N TYR A 130 1.91 26.26 -18.16
CA TYR A 130 2.06 25.38 -19.33
C TYR A 130 0.96 24.30 -19.33
N CYS A 131 0.73 23.63 -18.22
CA CYS A 131 -0.30 22.60 -18.11
C CYS A 131 -1.71 23.17 -18.34
N LYS A 132 -2.01 24.34 -17.78
CA LYS A 132 -3.31 25.03 -17.97
C LYS A 132 -3.51 25.45 -19.41
N SER A 133 -2.57 26.20 -20.01
CA SER A 133 -2.68 26.74 -21.36
C SER A 133 -2.81 25.64 -22.44
N HIS A 134 -2.23 24.46 -22.19
CA HIS A 134 -2.31 23.32 -23.10
C HIS A 134 -3.40 22.31 -22.72
N ARG A 135 -4.23 22.61 -21.70
CA ARG A 135 -5.32 21.75 -21.22
C ARG A 135 -4.87 20.34 -20.85
N LEU A 136 -3.71 20.22 -20.18
CA LEU A 136 -3.13 18.95 -19.78
C LEU A 136 -3.65 18.45 -18.41
N LEU A 137 -4.30 19.32 -17.64
CA LEU A 137 -4.85 19.00 -16.33
C LEU A 137 -6.24 18.37 -16.45
N VAL A 138 -6.56 17.54 -15.47
CA VAL A 138 -7.92 17.01 -15.27
C VAL A 138 -8.84 18.17 -14.90
N GLU A 139 -9.91 18.40 -15.66
CA GLU A 139 -10.77 19.57 -15.55
C GLU A 139 -11.63 19.59 -14.27
N GLU A 140 -12.08 18.42 -13.84
CA GLU A 140 -12.97 18.25 -12.69
C GLU A 140 -12.35 18.63 -11.33
N LEU A 141 -11.03 18.78 -11.27
CA LEU A 141 -10.34 19.04 -10.02
C LEU A 141 -10.19 20.51 -9.68
N ASP A 142 -10.75 21.41 -10.48
CA ASP A 142 -10.94 22.86 -10.23
C ASP A 142 -9.82 23.50 -9.36
N GLY A 143 -8.55 23.10 -9.63
CA GLY A 143 -7.40 23.49 -8.82
C GLY A 143 -7.29 22.78 -7.46
N ASN A 144 -8.22 21.90 -7.11
CA ASN A 144 -8.12 21.07 -5.92
C ASN A 144 -7.05 19.98 -6.11
N TYR A 145 -6.04 20.04 -5.30
CA TYR A 145 -4.88 19.14 -5.34
C TYR A 145 -5.29 17.70 -5.09
N VAL A 146 -4.93 16.80 -6.01
CA VAL A 146 -4.99 15.36 -5.79
C VAL A 146 -4.02 14.96 -4.67
N MET A 147 -2.96 15.74 -4.52
CA MET A 147 -1.98 15.62 -3.45
C MET A 147 -1.71 16.99 -2.84
N GLY A 148 -1.53 16.99 -1.51
CA GLY A 148 -1.04 18.15 -0.77
C GLY A 148 0.26 17.83 -0.04
N GLY A 149 1.11 18.84 0.23
CA GLY A 149 2.26 18.69 1.12
C GLY A 149 1.80 18.42 2.55
N HIS A 150 2.58 17.65 3.28
CA HIS A 150 2.42 17.49 4.72
C HIS A 150 3.35 18.48 5.43
N PRO A 151 2.93 19.17 6.51
CA PRO A 151 3.80 20.06 7.25
C PRO A 151 5.06 19.34 7.74
N ALA A 152 6.23 19.85 7.39
CA ALA A 152 7.51 19.25 7.78
C ALA A 152 7.66 19.10 9.30
N ALA A 153 7.07 20.03 10.07
CA ALA A 153 7.09 19.96 11.53
C ALA A 153 6.45 18.69 12.09
N GLN A 154 5.46 18.11 11.40
CA GLN A 154 4.78 16.89 11.84
C GLN A 154 5.56 15.61 11.49
N THR A 155 6.54 15.70 10.61
CA THR A 155 7.40 14.57 10.22
C THR A 155 8.79 14.63 10.81
N ARG A 156 9.13 15.74 11.50
CA ARG A 156 10.44 15.95 12.12
C ARG A 156 10.74 14.87 13.16
N GLY A 157 11.95 14.33 13.12
CA GLY A 157 12.39 13.28 14.03
C GLY A 157 11.88 11.87 13.70
N SER A 158 11.16 11.71 12.60
CA SER A 158 10.67 10.40 12.15
C SER A 158 11.71 9.54 11.44
N GLY A 159 12.93 10.03 11.26
CA GLY A 159 13.96 9.41 10.43
C GLY A 159 13.82 9.71 8.94
N PHE A 160 12.87 10.58 8.57
CA PHE A 160 12.61 11.04 7.21
C PHE A 160 12.68 12.56 7.10
N ASP A 161 13.50 13.17 7.93
CA ASP A 161 13.60 14.64 8.04
C ASP A 161 14.09 15.30 6.75
N ASP A 162 14.80 14.54 5.91
CA ASP A 162 15.29 14.93 4.59
C ASP A 162 14.28 14.64 3.47
N LYS A 163 13.14 14.05 3.80
CA LYS A 163 12.11 13.64 2.83
C LYS A 163 10.85 14.49 2.97
N MET A 164 10.26 14.83 1.85
CA MET A 164 8.94 15.43 1.85
C MET A 164 7.86 14.36 2.01
N ALA A 165 6.89 14.63 2.87
CA ALA A 165 5.67 13.83 2.97
C ALA A 165 4.54 14.50 2.18
N PHE A 166 3.75 13.68 1.51
CA PHE A 166 2.58 14.09 0.75
C PHE A 166 1.35 13.38 1.25
N LYS A 167 0.20 14.02 1.08
CA LYS A 167 -1.11 13.42 1.34
C LYS A 167 -1.86 13.29 0.04
N PHE A 168 -2.30 12.08 -0.30
CA PHE A 168 -3.32 11.90 -1.31
C PHE A 168 -4.69 12.27 -0.76
N LYS A 169 -5.43 13.05 -1.50
CA LYS A 169 -6.84 13.28 -1.22
C LYS A 169 -7.62 12.08 -1.78
N LEU A 170 -8.34 11.39 -0.90
CA LEU A 170 -9.19 10.27 -1.29
C LEU A 170 -10.62 10.77 -1.56
N ASP A 171 -11.22 10.28 -2.62
CA ASP A 171 -12.59 10.65 -3.03
C ASP A 171 -13.65 9.74 -2.41
N PHE A 172 -13.38 9.21 -1.22
CA PHE A 172 -14.30 8.35 -0.48
C PHE A 172 -14.07 8.46 1.03
N LEU A 173 -15.09 8.09 1.78
CA LEU A 173 -15.04 7.92 3.22
C LEU A 173 -14.98 6.44 3.56
N ILE A 174 -14.35 6.10 4.69
CA ILE A 174 -14.36 4.76 5.25
C ILE A 174 -15.06 4.80 6.60
N THR A 175 -16.07 3.96 6.75
CA THR A 175 -16.78 3.76 8.00
C THR A 175 -16.71 2.29 8.41
N THR A 176 -16.36 2.05 9.67
CA THR A 176 -16.31 0.70 10.25
C THR A 176 -17.19 0.61 11.49
N PRO A 177 -17.61 -0.59 11.89
CA PRO A 177 -18.36 -0.78 13.12
C PRO A 177 -17.58 -0.33 14.35
N LYS A 178 -18.32 0.10 15.40
CA LYS A 178 -17.75 0.52 16.68
C LYS A 178 -16.76 -0.53 17.22
N GLY A 179 -15.59 -0.09 17.66
CA GLY A 179 -14.52 -0.95 18.16
C GLY A 179 -13.58 -1.48 17.06
N THR A 180 -13.70 -0.98 15.83
CA THR A 180 -12.86 -1.36 14.69
C THR A 180 -12.01 -0.18 14.24
N SER A 181 -10.74 -0.44 13.94
CA SER A 181 -9.83 0.49 13.29
C SER A 181 -9.33 -0.10 11.98
N THR A 182 -8.62 0.71 11.20
CA THR A 182 -7.95 0.26 9.98
C THR A 182 -6.45 0.50 10.05
N TYR A 183 -5.67 -0.53 9.68
CA TYR A 183 -4.26 -0.34 9.33
C TYR A 183 -4.16 0.23 7.92
N TRP A 184 -3.29 1.20 7.75
CA TRP A 184 -2.91 1.79 6.48
C TRP A 184 -1.46 1.43 6.21
N LEU A 185 -1.23 0.65 5.16
CA LEU A 185 0.04 -0.02 4.91
C LEU A 185 0.50 0.21 3.47
N ASP A 186 1.79 0.12 3.23
CA ASP A 186 2.28 -0.02 1.84
C ASP A 186 1.59 -1.21 1.16
N PRO A 187 1.16 -1.08 -0.11
CA PRO A 187 0.59 -2.20 -0.84
C PRO A 187 1.58 -3.35 -0.92
N PHE A 188 1.24 -4.47 -0.26
CA PHE A 188 2.17 -5.56 -0.03
C PHE A 188 2.68 -6.16 -1.33
N LEU A 189 4.00 -6.22 -1.49
CA LEU A 189 4.71 -6.75 -2.65
C LEU A 189 4.47 -6.01 -3.98
N PHE A 190 3.81 -4.87 -3.99
CA PHE A 190 3.68 -4.07 -5.21
C PHE A 190 4.97 -3.33 -5.57
N ASN A 191 5.90 -3.18 -4.62
CA ASN A 191 7.23 -2.59 -4.82
C ASN A 191 7.16 -1.27 -5.59
N ASN A 192 6.30 -0.35 -5.14
CA ASN A 192 6.18 0.95 -5.77
C ASN A 192 7.54 1.67 -5.84
N PRO A 193 8.02 2.06 -7.03
CA PRO A 193 9.33 2.67 -7.16
C PRO A 193 9.37 4.14 -6.74
N PHE A 194 8.22 4.80 -6.55
CA PHE A 194 8.15 6.25 -6.39
C PHE A 194 8.04 6.70 -4.94
N PHE A 195 7.31 5.97 -4.11
CA PHE A 195 7.02 6.35 -2.74
C PHE A 195 6.80 5.15 -1.83
N HIS A 196 6.76 5.40 -0.53
CA HIS A 196 6.22 4.50 0.49
C HIS A 196 4.98 5.12 1.11
N ALA A 197 3.93 4.35 1.31
CA ALA A 197 2.85 4.77 2.19
C ALA A 197 3.37 4.82 3.63
N TRP A 198 3.10 5.91 4.34
CA TRP A 198 3.39 5.96 5.77
C TRP A 198 2.40 5.09 6.52
N GLN A 199 2.92 4.07 7.16
CA GLN A 199 2.08 3.11 7.88
C GLN A 199 1.49 3.74 9.13
N GLY A 200 0.20 3.47 9.36
CA GLY A 200 -0.51 4.02 10.49
C GLY A 200 -1.80 3.28 10.81
N ILE A 201 -2.44 3.72 11.88
CA ILE A 201 -3.74 3.23 12.30
C ILE A 201 -4.71 4.41 12.31
N ILE A 202 -5.90 4.19 11.76
CA ILE A 202 -7.00 5.16 11.80
C ILE A 202 -8.21 4.49 12.46
N ASP A 203 -8.81 5.18 13.42
CA ASP A 203 -10.03 4.75 14.10
C ASP A 203 -11.24 5.12 13.25
N THR A 204 -11.48 4.35 12.21
CA THR A 204 -12.50 4.61 11.18
C THR A 204 -13.94 4.47 11.68
N ASP A 205 -14.13 4.00 12.88
CA ASP A 205 -15.43 3.99 13.57
C ASP A 205 -15.79 5.36 14.21
N THR A 206 -14.82 6.24 14.40
CA THR A 206 -15.02 7.57 15.01
C THR A 206 -14.49 8.72 14.15
N PHE A 207 -13.48 8.46 13.32
CA PHE A 207 -12.76 9.47 12.54
C PHE A 207 -13.31 9.69 11.14
N ASN A 208 -14.34 8.94 10.74
CA ASN A 208 -14.99 9.02 9.43
C ASN A 208 -15.61 10.40 9.14
N GLN A 209 -16.01 11.15 10.18
CA GLN A 209 -16.72 12.41 10.05
C GLN A 209 -15.80 13.61 9.75
N ILE A 210 -14.50 13.47 9.92
CA ILE A 210 -13.54 14.51 9.57
C ILE A 210 -13.17 14.35 8.10
N THR A 211 -14.05 14.79 7.25
CA THR A 211 -14.12 14.60 5.80
C THR A 211 -12.87 14.98 5.01
N THR A 212 -11.99 15.78 5.59
CA THR A 212 -10.77 16.26 4.93
C THR A 212 -9.56 15.40 5.17
N ASN A 213 -9.64 14.38 6.03
CA ASN A 213 -8.46 13.70 6.56
C ASN A 213 -8.28 12.23 6.16
N ASN A 214 -9.12 11.69 5.30
CA ASN A 214 -8.87 10.37 4.71
C ASN A 214 -7.74 10.45 3.68
N MET A 215 -6.58 10.89 4.14
CA MET A 215 -5.41 11.08 3.31
C MET A 215 -4.32 10.10 3.71
N CYS A 216 -3.78 9.40 2.73
CA CYS A 216 -2.56 8.62 2.91
C CYS A 216 -1.35 9.54 2.91
N ILE A 217 -0.39 9.32 3.79
CA ILE A 217 0.86 10.06 3.85
C ILE A 217 1.94 9.23 3.17
N PHE A 218 2.66 9.82 2.23
CA PHE A 218 3.69 9.13 1.46
C PHE A 218 5.03 9.86 1.57
N TYR A 219 6.10 9.08 1.56
CA TYR A 219 7.45 9.57 1.43
C TYR A 219 7.98 9.21 0.04
N PRO A 220 8.48 10.18 -0.75
CA PRO A 220 9.15 9.87 -2.01
C PRO A 220 10.37 8.98 -1.76
N LYS A 221 10.52 7.95 -2.56
CA LYS A 221 11.74 7.12 -2.60
C LYS A 221 12.89 7.81 -3.32
N ALA A 222 12.57 8.74 -4.21
CA ALA A 222 13.52 9.46 -5.03
C ALA A 222 13.52 10.95 -4.67
N ASP A 223 14.69 11.56 -4.77
CA ASP A 223 14.86 13.00 -4.57
C ASP A 223 14.53 13.81 -5.83
N ASN A 224 14.02 13.16 -6.85
CA ASN A 224 13.69 13.74 -8.14
C ASN A 224 12.19 13.66 -8.43
N SER A 225 11.75 14.50 -9.35
CA SER A 225 10.38 14.46 -9.86
C SER A 225 10.05 13.13 -10.52
N PHE A 226 8.81 12.68 -10.36
CA PHE A 226 8.32 11.41 -10.89
C PHE A 226 6.85 11.49 -11.31
N ILE A 227 6.39 10.48 -12.01
CA ILE A 227 5.00 10.35 -12.43
C ILE A 227 4.43 9.08 -11.82
N ILE A 228 3.30 9.22 -11.13
CA ILE A 228 2.53 8.11 -10.61
C ILE A 228 1.45 7.78 -11.65
N PRO A 229 1.53 6.64 -12.32
CA PRO A 229 0.51 6.26 -13.31
C PRO A 229 -0.86 6.07 -12.67
N LYS A 230 -1.92 6.37 -13.42
CA LYS A 230 -3.30 6.00 -13.09
C LYS A 230 -3.39 4.50 -12.77
N GLY A 231 -4.16 4.15 -11.77
CA GLY A 231 -4.36 2.76 -11.33
C GLY A 231 -3.24 2.19 -10.45
N THR A 232 -2.19 2.97 -10.14
CA THR A 232 -1.14 2.55 -9.22
C THR A 232 -1.73 2.32 -7.83
N PRO A 233 -1.55 1.14 -7.20
CA PRO A 233 -1.91 0.93 -5.81
C PRO A 233 -1.12 1.87 -4.90
N ILE A 234 -1.82 2.65 -4.09
CA ILE A 234 -1.21 3.67 -3.24
C ILE A 234 -1.16 3.28 -1.77
N VAL A 235 -2.16 2.54 -1.31
CA VAL A 235 -2.23 2.06 0.08
C VAL A 235 -3.07 0.79 0.16
N GLN A 236 -2.75 -0.06 1.12
CA GLN A 236 -3.56 -1.21 1.53
C GLN A 236 -4.21 -0.90 2.87
N VAL A 237 -5.55 -1.00 2.93
CA VAL A 237 -6.34 -0.74 4.14
C VAL A 237 -6.85 -2.05 4.68
N VAL A 238 -6.53 -2.34 5.95
CA VAL A 238 -6.90 -3.61 6.60
C VAL A 238 -7.69 -3.31 7.87
N PRO A 239 -9.00 -3.63 7.90
CA PRO A 239 -9.80 -3.45 9.12
C PRO A 239 -9.41 -4.48 10.18
N PHE A 240 -9.44 -4.08 11.44
CA PHE A 240 -9.23 -4.96 12.58
C PHE A 240 -10.02 -4.51 13.80
N VAL A 241 -10.41 -5.47 14.63
CA VAL A 241 -11.11 -5.20 15.88
C VAL A 241 -10.12 -4.88 16.99
N ARG A 242 -10.38 -3.82 17.75
CA ARG A 242 -9.57 -3.40 18.90
C ARG A 242 -9.91 -4.24 20.11
N TYR A 243 -9.21 -5.35 20.31
CA TYR A 243 -9.33 -6.14 21.54
C TYR A 243 -8.24 -5.76 22.55
N PRO A 244 -8.56 -5.69 23.85
CA PRO A 244 -7.57 -5.54 24.90
C PRO A 244 -6.77 -6.84 25.03
N TRP A 245 -5.46 -6.78 24.76
CA TRP A 245 -4.56 -7.92 24.93
C TRP A 245 -3.88 -7.84 26.29
N LYS A 246 -3.90 -8.96 27.03
CA LYS A 246 -3.06 -9.15 28.22
C LYS A 246 -1.91 -10.08 27.84
N HIS A 247 -0.69 -9.70 28.16
CA HIS A 247 0.46 -10.56 27.95
C HIS A 247 0.84 -11.30 29.24
N LYS A 248 1.38 -12.50 29.07
CA LYS A 248 1.97 -13.33 30.14
C LYS A 248 3.29 -13.87 29.63
N ILE A 249 4.34 -13.73 30.41
CA ILE A 249 5.65 -14.29 30.11
C ILE A 249 5.89 -15.47 31.08
N GLU A 250 6.18 -16.64 30.52
CA GLU A 250 6.55 -17.83 31.28
C GLU A 250 7.97 -18.25 30.86
N TYR A 251 8.83 -18.44 31.85
CA TYR A 251 10.19 -18.93 31.63
C TYR A 251 10.18 -20.45 31.72
N ARG A 252 10.85 -21.11 30.78
CA ARG A 252 10.99 -22.56 30.67
C ARG A 252 12.43 -22.93 30.35
N THR A 253 12.83 -24.14 30.67
CA THR A 253 14.12 -24.67 30.22
C THR A 253 14.08 -24.89 28.72
N ARG A 254 15.25 -25.02 28.09
CA ARG A 254 15.35 -25.32 26.65
C ARG A 254 14.70 -26.68 26.32
N GLU A 255 14.87 -27.65 27.20
CA GLU A 255 14.32 -29.01 27.10
C GLU A 255 12.78 -28.95 27.09
N GLU A 256 12.18 -28.25 28.02
CA GLU A 256 10.71 -28.06 28.09
C GLU A 256 10.16 -27.33 26.85
N LEU A 257 10.92 -26.40 26.28
CA LEU A 257 10.51 -25.72 25.03
C LEU A 257 10.61 -26.69 23.85
N LEU A 258 11.66 -27.49 23.77
CA LEU A 258 11.85 -28.50 22.71
C LEU A 258 10.76 -29.57 22.77
N GLU A 259 10.38 -30.04 23.95
CA GLU A 259 9.28 -30.99 24.14
C GLU A 259 7.95 -30.40 23.61
N LYS A 260 7.67 -29.12 23.88
CA LYS A 260 6.49 -28.45 23.34
C LYS A 260 6.53 -28.23 21.82
N MET A 261 7.72 -28.03 21.26
CA MET A 261 7.93 -27.87 19.82
C MET A 261 7.85 -29.21 19.08
N ASN A 262 8.16 -30.31 19.76
CA ASN A 262 7.98 -31.68 19.26
C ASN A 262 6.52 -32.15 19.37
N ASP A 263 5.57 -31.23 19.22
CA ASP A 263 4.16 -31.53 19.13
C ASP A 263 3.92 -32.66 18.11
N PRO A 264 2.96 -33.57 18.38
CA PRO A 264 2.53 -34.66 17.48
C PRO A 264 2.36 -34.26 16.02
N ILE A 265 2.14 -32.97 15.77
CA ILE A 265 2.03 -32.41 14.41
C ILE A 265 3.38 -32.41 13.69
N VAL A 266 4.47 -32.03 14.38
CA VAL A 266 5.84 -32.05 13.81
C VAL A 266 6.25 -33.50 13.52
N ASP A 267 5.98 -34.39 14.46
CA ASP A 267 6.25 -35.83 14.33
C ASP A 267 5.45 -36.48 13.17
N LEU A 268 4.21 -36.03 12.96
CA LEU A 268 3.34 -36.45 11.86
C LEU A 268 3.80 -35.92 10.50
N LEU A 269 4.34 -34.71 10.48
CA LEU A 269 4.94 -34.10 9.30
C LEU A 269 6.26 -34.81 8.94
N GLU A 270 7.09 -35.13 9.93
CA GLU A 270 8.36 -35.85 9.73
C GLU A 270 8.14 -37.29 9.31
N LYS A 271 7.19 -37.99 9.90
CA LYS A 271 6.85 -39.41 9.53
C LYS A 271 6.31 -39.50 8.11
N ARG A 272 5.51 -38.52 7.66
CA ARG A 272 5.05 -38.46 6.26
C ARG A 272 6.14 -37.99 5.30
N GLY A 273 7.16 -37.33 5.81
CA GLY A 273 8.23 -36.72 5.04
C GLY A 273 9.25 -37.66 4.41
N ARG A 274 9.17 -38.99 4.46
CA ARG A 274 10.21 -39.93 3.95
C ARG A 274 9.96 -40.47 2.52
N GLY A 275 9.09 -39.89 1.71
CA GLY A 275 8.80 -40.28 0.31
C GLY A 275 9.13 -39.21 -0.71
N LYS A 276 9.35 -39.58 -1.98
CA LYS A 276 9.69 -38.66 -3.11
C LYS A 276 8.61 -37.59 -3.44
N ASN A 277 7.42 -37.64 -2.83
CA ASN A 277 6.32 -36.68 -3.01
C ASN A 277 6.16 -35.68 -1.84
N LYS A 278 7.19 -35.53 -1.04
CA LYS A 278 7.19 -34.86 0.28
C LYS A 278 6.70 -33.40 0.27
N ILE A 279 7.10 -32.63 -0.72
CA ILE A 279 6.90 -31.17 -0.74
C ILE A 279 5.43 -30.81 -0.96
N LYS A 280 4.72 -31.54 -1.81
CA LYS A 280 3.31 -31.27 -2.10
C LYS A 280 2.37 -31.56 -0.92
N ASP A 281 2.72 -32.49 -0.05
CA ASP A 281 1.89 -32.91 1.09
C ASP A 281 1.92 -31.92 2.25
N HIS A 282 3.04 -31.22 2.48
CA HIS A 282 3.20 -30.25 3.58
C HIS A 282 2.29 -29.03 3.43
N GLU A 283 2.24 -28.43 2.24
CA GLU A 283 1.41 -27.24 1.98
C GLU A 283 -0.08 -27.56 2.12
N HIS A 284 -0.50 -28.70 1.58
CA HIS A 284 -1.88 -29.15 1.69
C HIS A 284 -2.28 -29.47 3.13
N PHE A 285 -1.35 -29.99 3.93
CA PHE A 285 -1.62 -30.32 5.33
C PHE A 285 -1.80 -29.06 6.17
N TYR A 286 -0.87 -28.08 6.06
CA TYR A 286 -0.98 -26.81 6.77
C TYR A 286 -2.30 -26.11 6.45
N ARG A 287 -2.61 -25.95 5.18
CA ARG A 287 -3.85 -25.26 4.76
C ARG A 287 -5.12 -26.00 5.14
N LYS A 288 -5.14 -27.31 5.03
CA LYS A 288 -6.34 -28.12 5.29
C LYS A 288 -6.59 -28.40 6.77
N LYS A 289 -5.55 -28.51 7.56
CA LYS A 289 -5.64 -28.98 8.94
C LYS A 289 -5.27 -27.97 10.01
N LEU A 290 -4.32 -27.08 9.74
CA LEU A 290 -3.75 -26.16 10.73
C LEU A 290 -4.17 -24.71 10.48
N ALA A 291 -4.18 -24.26 9.24
CA ALA A 291 -4.60 -22.89 8.95
C ALA A 291 -6.07 -22.70 9.26
N SER A 292 -6.40 -21.67 10.02
CA SER A 292 -7.78 -21.25 10.19
C SER A 292 -8.36 -20.89 8.81
N LYS A 293 -9.61 -21.24 8.56
CA LYS A 293 -10.33 -20.74 7.39
C LYS A 293 -10.44 -19.23 7.53
N LYS A 294 -9.82 -18.51 6.61
CA LYS A 294 -9.88 -17.08 6.54
C LYS A 294 -10.75 -16.72 5.34
N GLU A 295 -11.88 -16.10 5.63
CA GLU A 295 -12.75 -15.55 4.60
C GLU A 295 -12.36 -14.08 4.43
N TRP A 296 -11.52 -13.82 3.42
CA TRP A 296 -11.20 -12.47 3.00
C TRP A 296 -12.25 -12.04 1.97
N ASN A 297 -13.16 -11.17 2.36
CA ASN A 297 -14.20 -10.63 1.46
C ASN A 297 -13.64 -9.60 0.52
#